data_d6f8f0244ee7b04f71a7ab2f24f531be
#
_entry.id   d6f8f0244ee7b04f71a7ab2f24f531be
#
_cell.length_a   1.000
_cell.length_b   1.000
_cell.length_c   1.000
_cell.angle_alpha   90.00
_cell.angle_beta   90.00
_cell.angle_gamma   90.00
#
_symmetry.space_group_name_H-M   'P 1'
#
loop_
_entity.id
_entity.type
_entity.pdbx_description
1 polymer ?
#
loop_
_entity_poly.entity_id
_entity_poly.type
_entity_poly.pdbx_seq_one_letter_code
_entity_poly.pdbx_strand_id
1 'polypeptide(L)'
;GPYCAQMLSDLGADVTKVEAPWGDDTRGWGPPFLEDGTAAYHLSCNRGKEILNHNLKQDKDAIQELISQSDVVIENFRPGQLERLIGKIPESVILCSITGFGQTGPRSQEPGYDLALQAMSGIMSINGEEGGGPVKVPVAWIDVITGLYAGNAILSALFHRERTGKTTHLDISLWDCAI
;
A
#
# COMPACT_ATOMS: atom_id res chain seq x y z
N GLY A 1 -0.41 1.28 -0.43
CA GLY A 1 -1.25 0.08 -0.22
C GLY A 1 -2.74 0.39 -0.36
N PRO A 2 -3.36 1.17 0.54
CA PRO A 2 -4.81 1.35 0.58
C PRO A 2 -5.42 1.87 -0.74
N TYR A 3 -4.79 2.85 -1.37
CA TYR A 3 -5.28 3.41 -2.64
C TYR A 3 -5.18 2.41 -3.80
N CYS A 4 -4.09 1.62 -3.88
CA CYS A 4 -3.96 0.54 -4.86
C CYS A 4 -5.10 -0.48 -4.72
N ALA A 5 -5.33 -0.96 -3.51
CA ALA A 5 -6.41 -1.91 -3.22
C ALA A 5 -7.81 -1.32 -3.50
N GLN A 6 -8.00 0.00 -3.27
CA GLN A 6 -9.24 0.70 -3.63
C GLN A 6 -9.49 0.68 -5.14
N MET A 7 -8.47 0.99 -5.94
CA MET A 7 -8.55 0.94 -7.39
C MET A 7 -8.93 -0.45 -7.91
N LEU A 8 -8.31 -1.50 -7.36
CA LEU A 8 -8.63 -2.87 -7.75
C LEU A 8 -10.07 -3.23 -7.39
N SER A 9 -10.56 -2.80 -6.22
CA SER A 9 -11.97 -2.96 -5.83
C SER A 9 -12.91 -2.25 -6.81
N ASP A 10 -12.58 -1.01 -7.22
CA ASP A 10 -13.36 -0.26 -8.21
C ASP A 10 -13.39 -0.95 -9.59
N LEU A 11 -12.36 -1.74 -9.90
CA LEU A 11 -12.28 -2.55 -11.12
C LEU A 11 -12.94 -3.93 -11.00
N GLY A 12 -13.55 -4.22 -9.86
CA GLY A 12 -14.35 -5.45 -9.63
C GLY A 12 -13.60 -6.57 -8.89
N ALA A 13 -12.43 -6.30 -8.32
CA ALA A 13 -11.76 -7.27 -7.45
C ALA A 13 -12.47 -7.39 -6.09
N ASP A 14 -12.59 -8.60 -5.57
CA ASP A 14 -12.95 -8.85 -4.18
C ASP A 14 -11.75 -8.53 -3.28
N VAL A 15 -11.88 -7.46 -2.51
CA VAL A 15 -10.78 -6.97 -1.67
C VAL A 15 -11.09 -7.13 -0.20
N THR A 16 -10.33 -7.97 0.47
CA THR A 16 -10.35 -8.11 1.93
C THR A 16 -9.20 -7.30 2.53
N LYS A 17 -9.54 -6.37 3.43
CA LYS A 17 -8.57 -5.60 4.20
C LYS A 17 -8.48 -6.13 5.61
N VAL A 18 -7.29 -6.55 6.01
CA VAL A 18 -7.01 -6.95 7.38
C VAL A 18 -6.56 -5.73 8.18
N GLU A 19 -7.34 -5.34 9.17
CA GLU A 19 -7.00 -4.29 10.13
C GLU A 19 -6.62 -4.90 11.49
N ALA A 20 -5.80 -4.19 12.26
CA ALA A 20 -5.54 -4.55 13.64
C ALA A 20 -6.85 -4.48 14.47
N PRO A 21 -6.96 -5.18 15.63
CA PRO A 21 -8.17 -5.15 16.46
C PRO A 21 -8.60 -3.75 16.92
N TRP A 22 -7.66 -2.80 16.97
CA TRP A 22 -7.95 -1.39 17.29
C TRP A 22 -8.25 -0.53 16.06
N GLY A 23 -8.32 -1.12 14.88
CA GLY A 23 -8.62 -0.46 13.60
C GLY A 23 -7.39 0.10 12.88
N ASP A 24 -7.65 0.83 11.80
CA ASP A 24 -6.67 1.56 11.00
C ASP A 24 -6.52 2.99 11.54
N ASP A 25 -5.29 3.46 11.72
CA ASP A 25 -4.98 4.80 12.23
C ASP A 25 -5.63 5.91 11.39
N THR A 26 -5.83 5.69 10.10
CA THR A 26 -6.47 6.65 9.20
C THR A 26 -7.93 6.94 9.55
N ARG A 27 -8.58 6.11 10.38
CA ARG A 27 -9.92 6.38 10.91
C ARG A 27 -9.96 7.65 11.77
N GLY A 28 -8.82 8.01 12.40
CA GLY A 28 -8.64 9.22 13.19
C GLY A 28 -8.08 10.43 12.43
N TRP A 29 -7.79 10.30 11.12
CA TRP A 29 -7.16 11.36 10.33
C TRP A 29 -8.17 12.34 9.74
N GLY A 30 -8.78 13.14 10.59
CA GLY A 30 -9.74 14.20 10.22
C GLY A 30 -9.35 15.56 10.74
N PRO A 31 -10.16 16.60 10.55
CA PRO A 31 -11.49 16.62 9.96
C PRO A 31 -11.48 16.47 8.43
N PRO A 32 -12.66 16.20 7.78
CA PRO A 32 -13.95 15.97 8.37
C PRO A 32 -14.15 14.56 8.91
N PHE A 33 -15.08 14.42 9.86
CA PHE A 33 -15.48 13.13 10.43
C PHE A 33 -16.95 12.86 10.16
N LEU A 34 -17.34 11.59 10.02
CA LEU A 34 -18.71 11.14 10.06
C LEU A 34 -19.26 11.18 11.50
N GLU A 35 -20.56 10.93 11.66
CA GLU A 35 -21.23 10.86 12.96
C GLU A 35 -20.66 9.76 13.87
N ASP A 36 -20.17 8.67 13.30
CA ASP A 36 -19.51 7.56 14.01
C ASP A 36 -18.04 7.83 14.39
N GLY A 37 -17.52 9.02 14.07
CA GLY A 37 -16.16 9.42 14.32
C GLY A 37 -15.13 8.95 13.27
N THR A 38 -15.56 8.29 12.19
CA THR A 38 -14.67 7.86 11.13
C THR A 38 -14.27 9.03 10.24
N ALA A 39 -12.97 9.24 10.02
CA ALA A 39 -12.49 10.29 9.14
C ALA A 39 -12.84 10.02 7.66
N ALA A 40 -13.21 11.06 6.92
CA ALA A 40 -13.44 10.99 5.48
C ALA A 40 -12.20 10.49 4.72
N TYR A 41 -11.01 10.76 5.23
CA TYR A 41 -9.75 10.23 4.70
C TYR A 41 -9.76 8.70 4.62
N HIS A 42 -10.18 8.02 5.70
CA HIS A 42 -10.30 6.56 5.73
C HIS A 42 -11.26 6.05 4.65
N LEU A 43 -12.42 6.70 4.52
CA LEU A 43 -13.45 6.30 3.54
C LEU A 43 -12.97 6.44 2.11
N SER A 44 -12.18 7.47 1.80
CA SER A 44 -11.70 7.75 0.45
C SER A 44 -10.89 6.60 -0.17
N CYS A 45 -10.27 5.77 0.68
CA CYS A 45 -9.40 4.66 0.25
C CYS A 45 -9.94 3.27 0.63
N ASN A 46 -11.15 3.15 1.17
CA ASN A 46 -11.62 1.86 1.70
C ASN A 46 -13.04 1.43 1.25
N ARG A 47 -13.67 2.14 0.29
CA ARG A 47 -14.96 1.73 -0.25
C ARG A 47 -14.84 0.38 -0.97
N GLY A 48 -15.87 -0.43 -0.89
CA GLY A 48 -15.95 -1.72 -1.57
C GLY A 48 -15.07 -2.83 -0.98
N LYS A 49 -14.32 -2.54 0.10
CA LYS A 49 -13.50 -3.55 0.78
C LYS A 49 -14.26 -4.22 1.92
N GLU A 50 -14.10 -5.52 2.03
CA GLU A 50 -14.43 -6.24 3.25
C GLU A 50 -13.34 -5.98 4.30
N ILE A 51 -13.73 -5.61 5.52
CA ILE A 51 -12.77 -5.32 6.60
C ILE A 51 -12.85 -6.43 7.63
N LEU A 52 -11.73 -7.10 7.86
CA LEU A 52 -11.57 -8.11 8.90
C LEU A 52 -10.58 -7.62 9.95
N ASN A 53 -10.93 -7.81 11.23
CA ASN A 53 -10.07 -7.41 12.34
C ASN A 53 -9.31 -8.63 12.85
N HIS A 54 -7.99 -8.62 12.66
CA HIS A 54 -7.09 -9.69 13.12
C HIS A 54 -5.81 -9.14 13.73
N ASN A 55 -5.36 -9.81 14.79
CA ASN A 55 -4.03 -9.60 15.33
C ASN A 55 -3.03 -10.51 14.60
N LEU A 56 -2.17 -9.94 13.74
CA LEU A 56 -1.21 -10.71 12.93
C LEU A 56 -0.28 -11.62 13.76
N LYS A 57 -0.09 -11.34 15.05
CA LYS A 57 0.74 -12.19 15.93
C LYS A 57 -0.02 -13.36 16.54
N GLN A 58 -1.34 -13.22 16.70
CA GLN A 58 -2.20 -14.20 17.37
C GLN A 58 -2.98 -15.05 16.38
N ASP A 59 -3.44 -14.44 15.28
CA ASP A 59 -4.35 -15.04 14.31
C ASP A 59 -3.61 -15.51 13.04
N LYS A 60 -2.36 -15.93 13.21
CA LYS A 60 -1.47 -16.29 12.10
C LYS A 60 -2.08 -17.32 11.15
N ASP A 61 -2.72 -18.36 11.67
CA ASP A 61 -3.28 -19.44 10.86
C ASP A 61 -4.46 -18.94 10.02
N ALA A 62 -5.35 -18.12 10.59
CA ALA A 62 -6.46 -17.50 9.88
C ALA A 62 -5.96 -16.58 8.77
N ILE A 63 -4.89 -15.81 9.02
CA ILE A 63 -4.28 -14.93 8.00
C ILE A 63 -3.62 -15.77 6.88
N GLN A 64 -2.94 -16.86 7.23
CA GLN A 64 -2.36 -17.77 6.23
C GLN A 64 -3.43 -18.43 5.37
N GLU A 65 -4.57 -18.78 5.94
CA GLU A 65 -5.71 -19.31 5.19
C GLU A 65 -6.25 -18.26 4.20
N LEU A 66 -6.49 -17.02 4.64
CA LEU A 66 -6.90 -15.93 3.76
C LEU A 66 -5.91 -15.72 2.61
N ILE A 67 -4.61 -15.70 2.90
CA ILE A 67 -3.56 -15.54 1.90
C ILE A 67 -3.58 -16.70 0.90
N SER A 68 -3.74 -17.93 1.35
CA SER A 68 -3.73 -19.11 0.48
C SER A 68 -4.89 -19.14 -0.53
N GLN A 69 -5.98 -18.45 -0.21
CA GLN A 69 -7.18 -18.31 -1.05
C GLN A 69 -7.14 -17.05 -1.91
N SER A 70 -6.12 -16.21 -1.76
CA SER A 70 -6.00 -14.94 -2.49
C SER A 70 -5.15 -15.09 -3.75
N ASP A 71 -5.48 -14.32 -4.79
CA ASP A 71 -4.63 -14.17 -5.99
C ASP A 71 -3.44 -13.25 -5.75
N VAL A 72 -3.67 -12.20 -4.95
CA VAL A 72 -2.72 -11.12 -4.70
C VAL A 72 -2.72 -10.75 -3.23
N VAL A 73 -1.54 -10.54 -2.67
CA VAL A 73 -1.34 -9.91 -1.35
C VAL A 73 -0.66 -8.57 -1.55
N ILE A 74 -1.25 -7.52 -0.99
CA ILE A 74 -0.68 -6.17 -0.96
C ILE A 74 -0.27 -5.86 0.47
N GLU A 75 0.99 -5.50 0.68
CA GLU A 75 1.50 -5.14 1.99
C GLU A 75 2.38 -3.88 1.92
N ASN A 76 2.54 -3.18 3.05
CA ASN A 76 3.41 -2.01 3.16
C ASN A 76 4.21 -2.00 4.47
N PHE A 77 4.59 -3.18 4.94
CA PHE A 77 5.51 -3.33 6.07
C PHE A 77 6.95 -3.02 5.66
N ARG A 78 7.83 -2.92 6.63
CA ARG A 78 9.28 -2.89 6.36
C ARG A 78 9.72 -4.24 5.79
N PRO A 79 10.74 -4.27 4.90
CA PRO A 79 11.24 -5.50 4.29
C PRO A 79 11.45 -6.64 5.30
N GLY A 80 10.91 -7.82 4.96
CA GLY A 80 10.96 -9.03 5.79
C GLY A 80 10.06 -9.03 7.02
N GLN A 81 9.30 -7.96 7.30
CA GLN A 81 8.44 -7.91 8.48
C GLN A 81 7.19 -8.78 8.31
N LEU A 82 6.58 -8.78 7.13
CA LEU A 82 5.41 -9.61 6.86
C LEU A 82 5.72 -11.09 7.11
N GLU A 83 6.77 -11.62 6.50
CA GLU A 83 7.17 -13.03 6.68
C GLU A 83 7.51 -13.39 8.12
N ARG A 84 8.10 -12.46 8.88
CA ARG A 84 8.35 -12.68 10.33
C ARG A 84 7.06 -12.79 11.13
N LEU A 85 6.03 -12.05 10.75
CA LEU A 85 4.75 -12.03 11.48
C LEU A 85 3.89 -13.25 11.14
N ILE A 86 3.74 -13.55 9.87
CA ILE A 86 2.76 -14.54 9.40
C ILE A 86 3.38 -15.77 8.72
N GLY A 87 4.67 -15.75 8.41
CA GLY A 87 5.37 -16.83 7.69
C GLY A 87 5.42 -16.59 6.18
N LYS A 88 5.91 -17.60 5.45
CA LYS A 88 6.15 -17.51 4.01
C LYS A 88 4.82 -17.38 3.23
N ILE A 89 4.82 -16.52 2.24
CA ILE A 89 3.72 -16.37 1.28
C ILE A 89 3.80 -17.54 0.27
N PRO A 90 2.68 -18.20 -0.07
CA PRO A 90 2.66 -19.26 -1.07
C PRO A 90 3.16 -18.76 -2.44
N GLU A 91 3.88 -19.62 -3.14
CA GLU A 91 4.42 -19.27 -4.48
C GLU A 91 3.32 -19.08 -5.56
N SER A 92 2.11 -19.55 -5.30
CA SER A 92 0.95 -19.32 -6.17
C SER A 92 0.37 -17.91 -6.09
N VAL A 93 0.71 -17.16 -5.03
CA VAL A 93 0.18 -15.83 -4.73
C VAL A 93 1.14 -14.76 -5.23
N ILE A 94 0.62 -13.74 -5.88
CA ILE A 94 1.39 -12.55 -6.26
C ILE A 94 1.55 -11.67 -5.04
N LEU A 95 2.79 -11.47 -4.57
CA LEU A 95 3.08 -10.55 -3.48
C LEU A 95 3.44 -9.17 -4.04
N CYS A 96 2.75 -8.13 -3.61
CA CYS A 96 3.06 -6.73 -3.91
C CYS A 96 3.47 -6.00 -2.64
N SER A 97 4.76 -5.73 -2.49
CA SER A 97 5.32 -4.97 -1.38
C SER A 97 5.50 -3.51 -1.78
N ILE A 98 4.88 -2.61 -1.03
CA ILE A 98 4.96 -1.16 -1.24
C ILE A 98 5.72 -0.55 -0.07
N THR A 99 6.93 -0.07 -0.32
CA THR A 99 7.84 0.43 0.73
C THR A 99 8.38 1.82 0.39
N GLY A 100 9.07 2.45 1.34
CA GLY A 100 9.69 3.75 1.11
C GLY A 100 10.79 3.71 0.05
N PHE A 101 11.69 2.70 0.14
CA PHE A 101 12.92 2.63 -0.66
C PHE A 101 13.19 1.26 -1.30
N GLY A 102 12.16 0.42 -1.45
CA GLY A 102 12.29 -0.93 -2.02
C GLY A 102 12.76 -1.98 -1.01
N GLN A 103 12.77 -3.24 -1.47
CA GLN A 103 13.16 -4.39 -0.67
C GLN A 103 14.68 -4.50 -0.49
N THR A 104 15.46 -3.85 -1.32
CA THR A 104 16.93 -3.95 -1.37
C THR A 104 17.58 -2.56 -1.31
N GLY A 105 18.91 -2.55 -1.18
CA GLY A 105 19.68 -1.31 -1.13
C GLY A 105 19.90 -0.76 0.28
N PRO A 106 20.76 0.27 0.41
CA PRO A 106 21.23 0.76 1.72
C PRO A 106 20.13 1.43 2.55
N ARG A 107 19.06 1.89 1.93
CA ARG A 107 17.95 2.60 2.59
C ARG A 107 16.68 1.75 2.76
N SER A 108 16.70 0.47 2.39
CA SER A 108 15.52 -0.40 2.39
C SER A 108 14.83 -0.49 3.75
N GLN A 109 15.56 -0.35 4.86
CA GLN A 109 15.00 -0.40 6.21
C GLN A 109 14.51 0.97 6.74
N GLU A 110 14.72 2.04 5.96
CA GLU A 110 14.23 3.37 6.35
C GLU A 110 12.72 3.51 6.09
N PRO A 111 11.99 4.21 6.97
CA PRO A 111 10.58 4.53 6.71
C PRO A 111 10.48 5.55 5.58
N GLY A 112 9.52 5.35 4.68
CA GLY A 112 9.19 6.31 3.63
C GLY A 112 7.79 6.88 3.87
N TYR A 113 7.72 8.19 4.08
CA TYR A 113 6.47 8.94 4.13
C TYR A 113 6.40 9.92 2.97
N ASP A 114 5.22 10.10 2.39
CA ASP A 114 4.98 10.96 1.24
C ASP A 114 5.67 12.33 1.36
N LEU A 115 5.44 13.06 2.46
CA LEU A 115 5.99 14.39 2.66
C LEU A 115 7.53 14.41 2.67
N ALA A 116 8.15 13.42 3.31
CA ALA A 116 9.60 13.30 3.36
C ALA A 116 10.17 13.04 1.97
N LEU A 117 9.51 12.17 1.20
CA LEU A 117 9.92 11.84 -0.16
C LEU A 117 9.65 12.96 -1.14
N GLN A 118 8.59 13.75 -0.98
CA GLN A 118 8.41 14.98 -1.75
C GLN A 118 9.57 15.97 -1.55
N ALA A 119 10.06 16.10 -0.32
CA ALA A 119 11.21 16.96 -0.03
C ALA A 119 12.52 16.40 -0.63
N MET A 120 12.75 15.09 -0.46
CA MET A 120 13.99 14.43 -0.88
C MET A 120 14.13 14.28 -2.38
N SER A 121 13.03 14.04 -3.11
CA SER A 121 13.01 13.92 -4.57
C SER A 121 13.19 15.26 -5.30
N GLY A 122 13.08 16.38 -4.56
CA GLY A 122 13.18 17.71 -5.15
C GLY A 122 11.86 18.24 -5.74
N ILE A 123 10.76 17.48 -5.70
CA ILE A 123 9.46 17.91 -6.24
C ILE A 123 8.99 19.23 -5.61
N MET A 124 9.29 19.42 -4.31
CA MET A 124 8.92 20.66 -3.61
C MET A 124 9.68 21.88 -4.11
N SER A 125 10.85 21.69 -4.72
CA SER A 125 11.67 22.81 -5.23
C SER A 125 11.20 23.35 -6.59
N ILE A 126 10.41 22.56 -7.30
CA ILE A 126 9.82 22.92 -8.61
C ILE A 126 8.33 23.26 -8.51
N ASN A 127 7.76 23.22 -7.31
CA ASN A 127 6.37 23.54 -7.03
C ASN A 127 6.28 24.86 -6.25
N GLY A 128 5.31 25.71 -6.61
CA GLY A 128 5.07 27.00 -5.96
C GLY A 128 5.17 28.19 -6.93
N GLU A 129 5.19 29.40 -6.38
CA GLU A 129 5.34 30.63 -7.12
C GLU A 129 6.81 30.98 -7.40
N GLU A 130 7.07 31.70 -8.49
CA GLU A 130 8.43 32.18 -8.83
C GLU A 130 9.01 33.01 -7.70
N GLY A 131 10.23 32.68 -7.28
CA GLY A 131 10.90 33.35 -6.16
C GLY A 131 10.40 32.94 -4.76
N GLY A 132 9.43 32.02 -4.68
CA GLY A 132 8.95 31.42 -3.43
C GLY A 132 9.90 30.35 -2.89
N GLY A 133 9.65 29.89 -1.65
CA GLY A 133 10.33 28.72 -1.07
C GLY A 133 9.74 27.39 -1.56
N PRO A 134 10.37 26.24 -1.22
CA PRO A 134 9.84 24.93 -1.57
C PRO A 134 8.45 24.71 -0.99
N VAL A 135 7.52 24.23 -1.82
CA VAL A 135 6.12 23.99 -1.44
C VAL A 135 5.72 22.54 -1.71
N LYS A 136 5.12 21.89 -0.72
CA LYS A 136 4.61 20.54 -0.91
C LYS A 136 3.39 20.53 -1.84
N VAL A 137 3.21 19.44 -2.58
CA VAL A 137 1.91 19.16 -3.22
C VAL A 137 0.88 18.91 -2.11
N PRO A 138 -0.32 19.51 -2.16
CA PRO A 138 -1.29 19.44 -1.06
C PRO A 138 -1.76 18.03 -0.71
N VAL A 139 -1.87 17.15 -1.70
CA VAL A 139 -2.24 15.74 -1.53
C VAL A 139 -1.00 14.87 -1.29
N ALA A 140 -1.19 13.66 -0.79
CA ALA A 140 -0.15 12.62 -0.69
C ALA A 140 0.18 12.09 -2.11
N TRP A 141 0.86 12.94 -2.89
CA TRP A 141 1.06 12.78 -4.34
C TRP A 141 1.86 11.52 -4.68
N ILE A 142 2.95 11.28 -3.93
CA ILE A 142 3.81 10.11 -4.14
C ILE A 142 3.08 8.83 -3.76
N ASP A 143 2.31 8.83 -2.67
CA ASP A 143 1.47 7.70 -2.29
C ASP A 143 0.44 7.35 -3.37
N VAL A 144 -0.20 8.37 -3.98
CA VAL A 144 -1.17 8.17 -5.07
C VAL A 144 -0.50 7.57 -6.29
N ILE A 145 0.60 8.15 -6.77
CA ILE A 145 1.35 7.63 -7.93
C ILE A 145 1.82 6.21 -7.65
N THR A 146 2.41 5.95 -6.48
CA THR A 146 2.86 4.61 -6.10
C THR A 146 1.70 3.61 -6.09
N GLY A 147 0.54 4.01 -5.62
CA GLY A 147 -0.68 3.18 -5.68
C GLY A 147 -1.09 2.84 -7.11
N LEU A 148 -0.99 3.80 -8.04
CA LEU A 148 -1.26 3.60 -9.48
C LEU A 148 -0.24 2.65 -10.12
N TYR A 149 1.07 2.82 -9.84
CA TYR A 149 2.11 1.92 -10.31
C TYR A 149 1.91 0.50 -9.79
N ALA A 150 1.63 0.36 -8.50
CA ALA A 150 1.34 -0.94 -7.88
C ALA A 150 0.14 -1.63 -8.55
N GLY A 151 -0.95 -0.89 -8.81
CA GLY A 151 -2.11 -1.43 -9.52
C GLY A 151 -1.78 -1.91 -10.93
N ASN A 152 -1.03 -1.11 -11.72
CA ASN A 152 -0.56 -1.52 -13.04
C ASN A 152 0.34 -2.77 -12.98
N ALA A 153 1.27 -2.82 -12.02
CA ALA A 153 2.16 -3.96 -11.84
C ALA A 153 1.37 -5.23 -11.46
N ILE A 154 0.39 -5.13 -10.57
CA ILE A 154 -0.50 -6.25 -10.19
C ILE A 154 -1.27 -6.76 -11.40
N LEU A 155 -1.92 -5.90 -12.17
CA LEU A 155 -2.66 -6.31 -13.37
C LEU A 155 -1.75 -6.97 -14.40
N SER A 156 -0.53 -6.45 -14.58
CA SER A 156 0.48 -7.04 -15.46
C SER A 156 0.95 -8.42 -14.97
N ALA A 157 1.13 -8.58 -13.65
CA ALA A 157 1.52 -9.86 -13.04
C ALA A 157 0.41 -10.91 -13.12
N LEU A 158 -0.86 -10.50 -12.93
CA LEU A 158 -2.02 -11.37 -13.12
C LEU A 158 -2.11 -11.85 -14.58
N PHE A 159 -1.97 -10.94 -15.54
CA PHE A 159 -1.93 -11.29 -16.96
C PHE A 159 -0.77 -12.22 -17.31
N HIS A 160 0.43 -11.98 -16.75
CA HIS A 160 1.57 -12.85 -16.91
C HIS A 160 1.31 -14.26 -16.33
N ARG A 161 0.75 -14.32 -15.11
CA ARG A 161 0.39 -15.59 -14.46
C ARG A 161 -0.63 -16.37 -15.28
N GLU A 162 -1.65 -15.72 -15.83
CA GLU A 162 -2.66 -16.35 -16.69
C GLU A 162 -2.03 -17.01 -17.94
N ARG A 163 -1.02 -16.37 -18.53
CA ARG A 163 -0.37 -16.86 -19.72
C ARG A 163 0.72 -17.91 -19.49
N THR A 164 1.38 -17.86 -18.35
CA THR A 164 2.61 -18.64 -18.10
C THR A 164 2.51 -19.59 -16.91
N GLY A 165 1.49 -19.42 -16.06
CA GLY A 165 1.38 -20.11 -14.78
C GLY A 165 2.38 -19.63 -13.71
N LYS A 166 3.17 -18.59 -13.99
CA LYS A 166 4.22 -18.10 -13.08
C LYS A 166 3.79 -16.83 -12.36
N THR A 167 4.08 -16.79 -11.08
CA THR A 167 3.91 -15.60 -10.22
C THR A 167 5.21 -14.84 -10.06
N THR A 168 5.14 -13.65 -9.49
CA THR A 168 6.29 -12.81 -9.17
C THR A 168 6.05 -12.00 -7.91
N HIS A 169 7.13 -11.65 -7.23
CA HIS A 169 7.10 -10.63 -6.17
C HIS A 169 7.29 -9.25 -6.83
N LEU A 170 6.35 -8.36 -6.58
CA LEU A 170 6.37 -6.97 -7.05
C LEU A 170 6.94 -6.08 -5.96
N ASP A 171 8.11 -5.52 -6.20
CA ASP A 171 8.78 -4.56 -5.32
C ASP A 171 8.50 -3.14 -5.84
N ILE A 172 7.67 -2.40 -5.14
CA ILE A 172 7.25 -1.04 -5.51
C ILE A 172 7.73 -0.07 -4.44
N SER A 173 8.60 0.86 -4.81
CA SER A 173 9.09 1.85 -3.87
C SER A 173 8.49 3.23 -4.14
N LEU A 174 8.18 3.95 -3.05
CA LEU A 174 7.75 5.34 -3.13
C LEU A 174 8.85 6.22 -3.73
N TRP A 175 10.12 5.89 -3.42
CA TRP A 175 11.27 6.62 -3.94
C TRP A 175 11.37 6.54 -5.47
N ASP A 176 11.26 5.34 -6.04
CA ASP A 176 11.32 5.16 -7.50
C ASP A 176 10.15 5.83 -8.21
N CYS A 177 8.99 5.94 -7.54
CA CYS A 177 7.83 6.65 -8.06
C CYS A 177 7.92 8.18 -7.91
N ALA A 178 8.86 8.67 -7.09
CA ALA A 178 9.03 10.11 -6.81
C ALA A 178 10.06 10.77 -7.73
N ILE A 179 10.92 9.99 -8.39
CA ILE A 179 11.98 10.44 -9.29
C ILE A 179 11.68 10.00 -10.73
#